data_04070f0dabd4a5a020feb5a8e2a9e406
#
_entry.id   04070f0dabd4a5a020feb5a8e2a9e406
#
_cell.length_a   1.000
_cell.length_b   1.000
_cell.length_c   1.000
_cell.angle_alpha   90.00
_cell.angle_beta   90.00
_cell.angle_gamma   90.00
#
_symmetry.space_group_name_H-M   'P 1'
#
loop_
_entity.id
_entity.type
_entity.pdbx_description
1 polymer ?
#
loop_
_entity_poly.entity_id
_entity_poly.type
_entity_poly.pdbx_seq_one_letter_code
_entity_poly.pdbx_strand_id
1 'polypeptide(L)'
;MNRLKDSPGGNRVVITVIGPDRVGIIAAVSAVLAEKGVNILDISQTIMQEFFVMVLVGDMATATVDLVTLKDLLAEKGEELKVRIDTQHEDIFNFMHRI
;
A
#
# COMPACT_ATOMS: atom_id res chain seq x y z
N MET A 1 -6.46 -14.34 16.02
CA MET A 1 -6.80 -14.66 14.63
C MET A 1 -6.05 -13.76 13.68
N ASN A 2 -5.51 -14.31 12.62
CA ASN A 2 -4.75 -13.52 11.65
C ASN A 2 -5.70 -13.03 10.57
N ARG A 3 -5.94 -11.71 10.53
CA ARG A 3 -6.86 -11.10 9.58
C ARG A 3 -6.47 -11.34 8.13
N LEU A 4 -5.17 -11.44 7.86
CA LEU A 4 -4.70 -11.65 6.50
C LEU A 4 -5.13 -13.01 5.96
N LYS A 5 -5.24 -14.02 6.84
CA LYS A 5 -5.69 -15.34 6.43
C LYS A 5 -7.19 -15.40 6.18
N ASP A 6 -7.93 -14.44 6.74
CA ASP A 6 -9.38 -14.41 6.62
C ASP A 6 -9.85 -13.60 5.42
N SER A 7 -8.95 -12.85 4.78
CA SER A 7 -9.30 -12.07 3.61
C SER A 7 -9.45 -12.97 2.39
N PRO A 8 -10.40 -12.67 1.50
CA PRO A 8 -10.57 -13.43 0.27
C PRO A 8 -9.27 -13.47 -0.53
N GLY A 9 -8.86 -14.64 -0.96
CA GLY A 9 -7.69 -14.78 -1.79
C GLY A 9 -7.85 -14.01 -3.10
N GLY A 10 -6.78 -13.42 -3.59
CA GLY A 10 -6.77 -12.71 -4.86
C GLY A 10 -7.16 -11.26 -4.78
N ASN A 11 -7.59 -10.77 -3.63
CA ASN A 11 -8.02 -9.38 -3.48
C ASN A 11 -7.05 -8.52 -2.67
N ARG A 12 -6.00 -9.09 -2.15
CA ARG A 12 -5.05 -8.33 -1.34
C ARG A 12 -3.95 -7.74 -2.17
N VAL A 13 -3.59 -6.51 -1.82
CA VAL A 13 -2.48 -5.80 -2.45
C VAL A 13 -1.48 -5.39 -1.37
N VAL A 14 -0.22 -5.28 -1.77
CA VAL A 14 0.84 -4.82 -0.89
C VAL A 14 1.33 -3.50 -1.44
N ILE A 15 1.31 -2.48 -0.60
CA ILE A 15 1.72 -1.12 -0.96
C ILE A 15 2.95 -0.78 -0.14
N THR A 16 4.05 -0.46 -0.82
CA THR A 16 5.31 -0.11 -0.19
C THR A 16 5.61 1.35 -0.45
N VAL A 17 5.89 2.11 0.59
CA VAL A 17 6.23 3.53 0.50
C VAL A 17 7.63 3.72 1.07
N ILE A 18 8.52 4.32 0.27
CA ILE A 18 9.90 4.57 0.67
C ILE A 18 10.28 5.98 0.27
N GLY A 19 10.87 6.71 1.19
CA GLY A 19 11.34 8.05 0.89
C GLY A 19 11.73 8.82 2.15
N PRO A 20 12.05 10.10 2.00
CA PRO A 20 12.33 10.95 3.16
C PRO A 20 11.11 11.02 4.07
N ASP A 21 11.36 11.02 5.37
CA ASP A 21 10.28 11.13 6.35
C ASP A 21 9.64 12.53 6.24
N ARG A 22 8.34 12.55 5.99
CA ARG A 22 7.59 13.79 5.84
C ARG A 22 6.27 13.69 6.57
N VAL A 23 5.85 14.83 7.10
CA VAL A 23 4.54 14.92 7.73
C VAL A 23 3.46 14.68 6.67
N GLY A 24 2.49 13.86 6.99
CA GLY A 24 1.31 13.67 6.15
C GLY A 24 1.38 12.52 5.16
N ILE A 25 2.48 11.77 5.09
CA ILE A 25 2.58 10.65 4.15
C ILE A 25 1.49 9.62 4.42
N ILE A 26 1.36 9.19 5.67
CA ILE A 26 0.36 8.17 6.03
C ILE A 26 -1.04 8.68 5.76
N ALA A 27 -1.31 9.93 6.13
CA ALA A 27 -2.63 10.51 5.91
C ALA A 27 -2.99 10.58 4.43
N ALA A 28 -2.04 11.00 3.59
CA ALA A 28 -2.28 11.14 2.15
C ALA A 28 -2.52 9.78 1.49
N VAL A 29 -1.70 8.79 1.81
CA VAL A 29 -1.84 7.44 1.25
C VAL A 29 -3.16 6.83 1.71
N SER A 30 -3.46 6.92 3.00
CA SER A 30 -4.70 6.39 3.57
C SER A 30 -5.94 7.05 2.97
N ALA A 31 -5.86 8.34 2.68
CA ALA A 31 -6.98 9.08 2.07
C ALA A 31 -7.29 8.54 0.68
N VAL A 32 -6.27 8.26 -0.13
CA VAL A 32 -6.48 7.68 -1.46
C VAL A 32 -7.17 6.32 -1.33
N LEU A 33 -6.68 5.48 -0.42
CA LEU A 33 -7.23 4.15 -0.23
C LEU A 33 -8.68 4.21 0.24
N ALA A 34 -8.98 5.08 1.21
CA ALA A 34 -10.33 5.24 1.72
C ALA A 34 -11.28 5.73 0.62
N GLU A 35 -10.85 6.70 -0.17
CA GLU A 35 -11.66 7.24 -1.25
C GLU A 35 -12.01 6.18 -2.29
N LYS A 36 -11.08 5.26 -2.54
CA LYS A 36 -11.29 4.21 -3.54
C LYS A 36 -11.86 2.93 -2.96
N GLY A 37 -12.24 2.93 -1.70
CA GLY A 37 -12.90 1.78 -1.08
C GLY A 37 -11.96 0.62 -0.76
N VAL A 38 -10.66 0.88 -0.67
CA VAL A 38 -9.68 -0.14 -0.29
C VAL A 38 -9.59 -0.21 1.22
N ASN A 39 -9.83 -1.39 1.78
CA ASN A 39 -9.77 -1.59 3.22
C ASN A 39 -8.34 -1.90 3.65
N ILE A 40 -7.82 -1.16 4.62
CA ILE A 40 -6.48 -1.40 5.16
C ILE A 40 -6.55 -2.53 6.16
N LEU A 41 -5.85 -3.62 5.87
CA LEU A 41 -5.82 -4.80 6.74
C LEU A 41 -4.66 -4.76 7.73
N ASP A 42 -3.53 -4.20 7.30
CA ASP A 42 -2.35 -4.16 8.12
C ASP A 42 -1.44 -3.03 7.63
N ILE A 43 -0.67 -2.48 8.54
CA ILE A 43 0.27 -1.42 8.21
C ILE A 43 1.46 -1.54 9.15
N SER A 44 2.66 -1.45 8.57
CA SER A 44 3.90 -1.50 9.33
C SER A 44 4.78 -0.37 8.82
N GLN A 45 5.44 0.31 9.72
CA GLN A 45 6.32 1.41 9.34
C GLN A 45 7.56 1.41 10.20
N THR A 46 8.64 1.92 9.63
CA THR A 46 9.88 2.09 10.35
C THR A 46 10.64 3.27 9.75
N ILE A 47 11.53 3.83 10.55
CA ILE A 47 12.43 4.88 10.07
C ILE A 47 13.82 4.30 10.16
N MET A 48 14.49 4.23 9.00
CA MET A 48 15.85 3.73 8.90
C MET A 48 16.72 4.91 8.50
N GLN A 49 17.53 5.41 9.45
CA GLN A 49 18.30 6.62 9.26
C GLN A 49 17.36 7.78 8.95
N GLU A 50 17.36 8.28 7.72
CA GLU A 50 16.52 9.40 7.34
C GLU A 50 15.34 8.96 6.47
N PHE A 51 15.22 7.65 6.24
CA PHE A 51 14.20 7.14 5.34
C PHE A 51 13.00 6.61 6.10
N PHE A 52 11.84 6.96 5.61
CA PHE A 52 10.58 6.39 6.04
C PHE A 52 10.28 5.19 5.15
N VAL A 53 9.97 4.06 5.76
CA VAL A 53 9.58 2.84 5.03
C VAL A 53 8.26 2.36 5.61
N MET A 54 7.26 2.23 4.74
CA MET A 54 5.95 1.75 5.16
C MET A 54 5.53 0.61 4.24
N VAL A 55 5.01 -0.45 4.82
CA VAL A 55 4.40 -1.55 4.08
C VAL A 55 2.95 -1.67 4.55
N LEU A 56 2.03 -1.63 3.62
CA LEU A 56 0.62 -1.64 3.91
C LEU A 56 -0.04 -2.77 3.11
N VAL A 57 -0.90 -3.53 3.75
CA VAL A 57 -1.68 -4.56 3.07
C VAL A 57 -3.13 -4.10 3.00
N GLY A 58 -3.68 -4.07 1.81
CA GLY A 58 -5.05 -3.65 1.58
C GLY A 58 -5.88 -4.75 0.95
N ASP A 59 -7.17 -4.67 1.16
CA ASP A 59 -8.15 -5.57 0.56
C ASP A 59 -8.96 -4.78 -0.46
N MET A 60 -8.94 -5.23 -1.71
CA MET A 60 -9.62 -4.56 -2.80
C MET A 60 -11.02 -5.12 -3.08
N ALA A 61 -11.54 -5.97 -2.21
CA ALA A 61 -12.86 -6.58 -2.45
C ALA A 61 -13.96 -5.53 -2.62
N THR A 62 -13.85 -4.40 -1.94
CA THR A 62 -14.83 -3.31 -2.03
C THR A 62 -14.28 -2.09 -2.76
N ALA A 63 -13.16 -2.23 -3.46
CA ALA A 63 -12.57 -1.11 -4.18
C ALA A 63 -13.43 -0.70 -5.36
N THR A 64 -13.45 0.60 -5.64
CA THR A 64 -14.19 1.16 -6.77
C THR A 64 -13.33 1.27 -8.04
N VAL A 65 -12.07 0.90 -7.96
CA VAL A 65 -11.13 0.91 -9.08
C VAL A 65 -10.40 -0.42 -9.11
N ASP A 66 -9.80 -0.73 -10.27
CA ASP A 66 -8.97 -1.93 -10.38
C ASP A 66 -7.55 -1.64 -9.88
N LEU A 67 -6.74 -2.70 -9.84
CA LEU A 67 -5.36 -2.60 -9.34
C LEU A 67 -4.52 -1.66 -10.18
N VAL A 68 -4.67 -1.70 -11.50
CA VAL A 68 -3.88 -0.84 -12.40
C VAL A 68 -4.18 0.62 -12.12
N THR A 69 -5.44 0.96 -11.98
CA THR A 69 -5.85 2.34 -11.68
C THR A 69 -5.35 2.77 -10.30
N LEU A 70 -5.48 1.90 -9.31
CA LEU A 70 -4.98 2.20 -7.96
C LEU A 70 -3.47 2.44 -7.98
N LYS A 71 -2.74 1.59 -8.69
CA LYS A 71 -1.30 1.72 -8.81
C LYS A 71 -0.91 3.07 -9.40
N ASP A 72 -1.61 3.49 -10.45
CA ASP A 72 -1.35 4.78 -11.09
C ASP A 72 -1.66 5.95 -10.16
N LEU A 73 -2.78 5.88 -9.44
CA LEU A 73 -3.16 6.93 -8.49
C LEU A 73 -2.15 7.07 -7.36
N LEU A 74 -1.68 5.95 -6.83
CA LEU A 74 -0.70 5.98 -5.74
C LEU A 74 0.66 6.43 -6.24
N ALA A 75 1.07 6.04 -7.44
CA ALA A 75 2.32 6.52 -8.02
C ALA A 75 2.30 8.03 -8.20
N GLU A 76 1.18 8.56 -8.66
CA GLU A 76 1.00 10.00 -8.82
C GLU A 76 1.07 10.72 -7.46
N LYS A 77 0.42 10.14 -6.45
CA LYS A 77 0.49 10.68 -5.10
C LYS A 77 1.92 10.65 -4.58
N GLY A 78 2.67 9.60 -4.89
CA GLY A 78 4.07 9.51 -4.51
C GLY A 78 4.91 10.63 -5.12
N GLU A 79 4.65 10.99 -6.37
CA GLU A 79 5.34 12.11 -6.99
C GLU A 79 5.06 13.41 -6.27
N GLU A 80 3.80 13.64 -5.89
CA GLU A 80 3.43 14.84 -5.13
C GLU A 80 4.14 14.89 -3.78
N LEU A 81 4.25 13.75 -3.11
CA LEU A 81 4.86 13.66 -1.78
C LEU A 81 6.37 13.49 -1.82
N LYS A 82 6.93 13.27 -3.01
CA LYS A 82 8.35 13.00 -3.24
C LYS A 82 8.82 11.75 -2.52
N VAL A 83 7.98 10.72 -2.59
CA VAL A 83 8.29 9.38 -2.09
C VAL A 83 7.98 8.39 -3.19
N ARG A 84 8.58 7.21 -3.09
CA ARG A 84 8.30 6.13 -4.02
C ARG A 84 7.20 5.25 -3.45
N ILE A 85 6.15 5.02 -4.23
CA ILE A 85 5.05 4.13 -3.85
C ILE A 85 4.93 3.03 -4.89
N ASP A 86 5.11 1.79 -4.45
CA ASP A 86 4.93 0.60 -5.28
C ASP A 86 3.69 -0.13 -4.80
N THR A 87 2.85 -0.56 -5.74
CA THR A 87 1.62 -1.29 -5.46
C THR A 87 1.64 -2.58 -6.23
N GLN A 88 1.47 -3.71 -5.55
CA GLN A 88 1.53 -5.02 -6.18
C GLN A 88 0.46 -5.92 -5.62
N HIS A 89 -0.04 -6.82 -6.47
CA HIS A 89 -0.89 -7.90 -5.99
C HIS A 89 -0.09 -8.76 -5.01
N GLU A 90 -0.75 -9.27 -3.98
CA GLU A 90 -0.10 -10.06 -2.94
C GLU A 90 0.70 -11.23 -3.51
N ASP A 91 0.14 -11.92 -4.50
CA ASP A 91 0.83 -13.07 -5.09
C ASP A 91 2.15 -12.68 -5.74
N ILE A 92 2.16 -11.54 -6.43
CA ILE A 92 3.38 -11.03 -7.07
C ILE A 92 4.39 -10.62 -6.01
N PHE A 93 3.93 -9.93 -4.97
CA PHE A 93 4.81 -9.50 -3.90
C PHE A 93 5.46 -10.70 -3.21
N ASN A 94 4.67 -11.71 -2.88
CA ASN A 94 5.17 -12.91 -2.24
C ASN A 94 6.17 -13.65 -3.12
N PHE A 95 5.92 -13.72 -4.42
CA PHE A 95 6.81 -14.36 -5.36
C PHE A 95 8.17 -13.65 -5.38
N MET A 96 8.17 -12.32 -5.40
CA MET A 96 9.38 -11.51 -5.47
C MET A 96 10.20 -11.55 -4.18
N HIS A 97 9.55 -11.81 -3.05
CA HIS A 97 10.20 -11.76 -1.74
C HIS A 97 10.31 -13.14 -1.08
N ARG A 98 10.18 -14.20 -1.86
CA ARG A 98 10.39 -15.57 -1.36
C ARG A 98 11.84 -15.81 -1.07
N ILE A 99 12.05 -16.54 0.00
CA ILE A 99 13.39 -16.97 0.39
C ILE A 99 13.57 -18.44 0.01
#